data_cd459163d4a9490509899a50a35784a3
#
_entry.id   cd459163d4a9490509899a50a35784a3
#
_cell.length_a   1.000
_cell.length_b   1.000
_cell.length_c   1.000
_cell.angle_alpha   90.00
_cell.angle_beta   90.00
_cell.angle_gamma   90.00
#
_symmetry.space_group_name_H-M   'P 1'
#
loop_
_entity.id
_entity.type
_entity.pdbx_description
1 polymer ?
#
loop_
_entity_poly.entity_id
_entity_poly.type
_entity_poly.pdbx_seq_one_letter_code
_entity_poly.pdbx_strand_id
1 'polypeptide(L)'
;MCIRDRYGRAQDAVSPNSVLHDHYAAQAVGRIDYDFSKTKIKGTQAIGVALRARQLDVWTSEFLAAHREATVLHLACGLDTRIFRINPPETVRWIDVDYPDIIALRRALLPERGGDYRMVGSSVTEEAWLDDIPADRPTLAVFEGLTMYLTQAEGQS
;
A
#
# COMPACT_ATOMS: atom_id res chain seq x y z
N MET A 1 -0.98 -3.26 -10.07
CA MET A 1 -0.06 -3.68 -8.96
C MET A 1 1.31 -4.05 -9.50
N CYS A 2 2.39 -3.53 -8.94
CA CYS A 2 3.73 -3.92 -9.34
C CYS A 2 4.19 -5.16 -8.55
N ILE A 3 4.13 -6.35 -9.17
CA ILE A 3 4.58 -7.61 -8.56
C ILE A 3 6.08 -7.58 -8.20
N ARG A 4 6.86 -6.77 -8.93
CA ARG A 4 8.28 -6.53 -8.66
C ARG A 4 8.50 -5.86 -7.31
N ASP A 5 7.73 -4.81 -7.01
CA ASP A 5 7.89 -4.07 -5.75
C ASP A 5 7.51 -4.95 -4.56
N ARG A 6 6.47 -5.79 -4.72
CA ARG A 6 6.10 -6.77 -3.70
C ARG A 6 7.24 -7.74 -3.43
N TYR A 7 7.82 -8.32 -4.47
CA TYR A 7 8.93 -9.25 -4.33
C TYR A 7 10.18 -8.57 -3.75
N GLY A 8 10.47 -7.32 -4.15
CA GLY A 8 11.55 -6.54 -3.55
C GLY A 8 11.40 -6.34 -2.04
N ARG A 9 10.19 -6.01 -1.57
CA ARG A 9 9.89 -5.89 -0.13
C ARG A 9 10.00 -7.24 0.59
N ALA A 10 9.55 -8.32 -0.03
CA ALA A 10 9.70 -9.66 0.53
C ALA A 10 11.18 -10.10 0.64
N GLN A 11 12.01 -9.77 -0.34
CA GLN A 11 13.46 -10.02 -0.28
C GLN A 11 14.13 -9.19 0.82
N ASP A 12 13.75 -7.91 0.98
CA ASP A 12 14.22 -7.10 2.09
C ASP A 12 13.84 -7.73 3.42
N ALA A 13 12.60 -8.17 3.59
CA ALA A 13 12.09 -8.71 4.86
C ALA A 13 12.85 -9.93 5.38
N VAL A 14 13.44 -10.74 4.49
CA VAL A 14 14.25 -11.92 4.87
C VAL A 14 15.75 -11.62 4.92
N SER A 15 16.15 -10.39 4.62
CA SER A 15 17.54 -9.95 4.71
C SER A 15 17.97 -9.73 6.16
N PRO A 16 19.19 -10.10 6.56
CA PRO A 16 19.71 -9.77 7.90
C PRO A 16 19.83 -8.25 8.14
N ASN A 17 19.88 -7.46 7.06
CA ASN A 17 19.93 -6.00 7.08
C ASN A 17 18.63 -5.40 6.55
N SER A 18 17.49 -6.00 6.86
CA SER A 18 16.18 -5.48 6.43
C SER A 18 15.98 -4.04 6.89
N VAL A 19 15.50 -3.20 5.99
CA VAL A 19 15.20 -1.77 6.25
C VAL A 19 13.74 -1.55 6.54
N LEU A 20 12.86 -2.39 5.95
CA LEU A 20 11.40 -2.21 6.01
C LEU A 20 10.73 -3.16 7.01
N HIS A 21 11.34 -4.34 7.25
CA HIS A 21 10.82 -5.40 8.12
C HIS A 21 9.39 -5.87 7.77
N ASP A 22 9.07 -5.91 6.47
CA ASP A 22 7.72 -6.23 5.96
C ASP A 22 7.47 -7.75 5.95
N HIS A 23 7.24 -8.34 7.13
CA HIS A 23 6.97 -9.77 7.28
C HIS A 23 5.73 -10.22 6.50
N TYR A 24 4.71 -9.38 6.39
CA TYR A 24 3.50 -9.70 5.61
C TYR A 24 3.79 -9.75 4.11
N ALA A 25 4.75 -8.96 3.60
CA ALA A 25 5.20 -9.08 2.22
C ALA A 25 5.81 -10.45 1.94
N ALA A 26 6.67 -10.94 2.84
CA ALA A 26 7.31 -12.25 2.72
C ALA A 26 6.27 -13.39 2.76
N GLN A 27 5.32 -13.32 3.71
CA GLN A 27 4.25 -14.32 3.83
C GLN A 27 3.36 -14.36 2.59
N ALA A 28 2.95 -13.19 2.07
CA ALA A 28 2.09 -13.11 0.90
C ALA A 28 2.77 -13.64 -0.37
N VAL A 29 4.08 -13.36 -0.55
CA VAL A 29 4.86 -13.91 -1.67
C VAL A 29 4.90 -15.43 -1.63
N GLY A 30 5.05 -16.04 -0.46
CA GLY A 30 5.03 -17.50 -0.28
C GLY A 30 3.67 -18.16 -0.58
N ARG A 31 2.58 -17.39 -0.65
CA ARG A 31 1.21 -17.88 -0.94
C ARG A 31 0.75 -17.61 -2.37
N ILE A 32 1.52 -16.88 -3.16
CA ILE A 32 1.21 -16.57 -4.56
C ILE A 32 1.89 -17.60 -5.45
N ASP A 33 1.11 -18.31 -6.26
CA ASP A 33 1.62 -19.23 -7.29
C ASP A 33 2.14 -18.42 -8.50
N TYR A 34 3.36 -17.92 -8.37
CA TYR A 34 4.05 -17.16 -9.40
C TYR A 34 5.55 -17.37 -9.32
N ASP A 35 6.19 -17.55 -10.47
CA ASP A 35 7.65 -17.64 -10.57
C ASP A 35 8.28 -16.25 -10.47
N PHE A 36 8.62 -15.84 -9.24
CA PHE A 36 9.22 -14.55 -8.95
C PHE A 36 10.64 -14.37 -9.53
N SER A 37 11.31 -15.43 -9.98
CA SER A 37 12.60 -15.32 -10.67
C SER A 37 12.49 -14.48 -11.94
N LYS A 38 11.32 -14.47 -12.58
CA LYS A 38 10.99 -13.66 -13.74
C LYS A 38 11.02 -12.15 -13.49
N THR A 39 10.89 -11.70 -12.24
CA THR A 39 10.92 -10.28 -11.90
C THR A 39 12.30 -9.66 -12.08
N LYS A 40 13.36 -10.45 -12.07
CA LYS A 40 14.78 -10.04 -12.19
C LYS A 40 15.22 -8.99 -11.16
N ILE A 41 14.46 -8.80 -10.09
CA ILE A 41 14.87 -7.93 -8.97
C ILE A 41 16.03 -8.58 -8.23
N LYS A 42 17.09 -7.83 -8.00
CA LYS A 42 18.28 -8.27 -7.24
C LYS A 42 18.77 -7.16 -6.31
N GLY A 43 19.25 -7.58 -5.14
CA GLY A 43 20.08 -6.79 -4.21
C GLY A 43 19.72 -5.29 -4.12
N THR A 44 20.46 -4.43 -4.77
CA THR A 44 20.28 -2.97 -4.70
C THR A 44 18.91 -2.47 -5.15
N GLN A 45 18.23 -3.17 -6.08
CA GLN A 45 16.89 -2.79 -6.51
C GLN A 45 15.85 -3.12 -5.42
N ALA A 46 16.01 -4.24 -4.72
CA ALA A 46 15.15 -4.60 -3.59
C ALA A 46 15.30 -3.58 -2.45
N ILE A 47 16.54 -3.18 -2.14
CA ILE A 47 16.83 -2.13 -1.15
C ILE A 47 16.20 -0.80 -1.57
N GLY A 48 16.29 -0.40 -2.84
CA GLY A 48 15.66 0.83 -3.34
C GLY A 48 14.14 0.85 -3.15
N VAL A 49 13.48 -0.29 -3.42
CA VAL A 49 12.03 -0.45 -3.17
C VAL A 49 11.72 -0.33 -1.68
N ALA A 50 12.50 -1.00 -0.82
CA ALA A 50 12.28 -0.97 0.62
C ALA A 50 12.51 0.43 1.22
N LEU A 51 13.54 1.15 0.79
CA LEU A 51 13.84 2.52 1.24
C LEU A 51 12.73 3.51 0.85
N ARG A 52 12.22 3.41 -0.40
CA ARG A 52 11.11 4.25 -0.86
C ARG A 52 9.85 3.97 -0.03
N ALA A 53 9.50 2.71 0.18
CA ALA A 53 8.36 2.33 1.00
C ALA A 53 8.51 2.85 2.43
N ARG A 54 9.69 2.69 3.04
CA ARG A 54 9.99 3.21 4.38
C ARG A 54 9.84 4.73 4.47
N GLN A 55 10.31 5.48 3.47
CA GLN A 55 10.18 6.93 3.47
C GLN A 55 8.71 7.37 3.44
N LEU A 56 7.88 6.69 2.64
CA LEU A 56 6.43 6.93 2.63
C LEU A 56 5.78 6.54 3.96
N ASP A 57 6.25 5.48 4.62
CA ASP A 57 5.77 5.10 5.94
C ASP A 57 6.12 6.17 6.99
N VAL A 58 7.32 6.75 6.92
CA VAL A 58 7.75 7.87 7.80
C VAL A 58 6.85 9.07 7.62
N TRP A 59 6.67 9.55 6.38
CA TRP A 59 5.80 10.72 6.11
C TRP A 59 4.35 10.48 6.52
N THR A 60 3.83 9.27 6.29
CA THR A 60 2.47 8.91 6.75
C THR A 60 2.39 8.94 8.28
N SER A 61 3.40 8.41 8.97
CA SER A 61 3.43 8.41 10.44
C SER A 61 3.55 9.82 11.02
N GLU A 62 4.35 10.69 10.41
CA GLU A 62 4.47 12.11 10.79
C GLU A 62 3.14 12.85 10.65
N PHE A 63 2.43 12.63 9.53
CA PHE A 63 1.10 13.19 9.33
C PHE A 63 0.11 12.71 10.41
N LEU A 64 0.10 11.40 10.70
CA LEU A 64 -0.78 10.82 11.71
C LEU A 64 -0.42 11.25 13.14
N ALA A 65 0.84 11.56 13.41
CA ALA A 65 1.26 12.12 14.70
C ALA A 65 0.69 13.53 14.91
N ALA A 66 0.58 14.32 13.83
CA ALA A 66 -0.02 15.65 13.85
C ALA A 66 -1.57 15.63 13.83
N HIS A 67 -2.16 14.54 13.27
CA HIS A 67 -3.60 14.42 13.03
C HIS A 67 -4.12 13.08 13.54
N ARG A 68 -4.45 13.01 14.83
CA ARG A 68 -4.86 11.74 15.47
C ARG A 68 -6.19 11.17 14.97
N GLU A 69 -7.05 12.03 14.44
CA GLU A 69 -8.30 11.68 13.77
C GLU A 69 -8.18 12.11 12.31
N ALA A 70 -7.64 11.24 11.49
CA ALA A 70 -7.37 11.50 10.07
C ALA A 70 -7.99 10.45 9.18
N THR A 71 -8.12 10.76 7.89
CA THR A 71 -8.38 9.79 6.82
C THR A 71 -7.10 9.56 6.03
N VAL A 72 -6.73 8.31 5.81
CA VAL A 72 -5.66 7.91 4.87
C VAL A 72 -6.29 7.21 3.68
N LEU A 73 -6.10 7.79 2.50
CA LEU A 73 -6.45 7.20 1.20
C LEU A 73 -5.20 6.56 0.61
N HIS A 74 -5.12 5.26 0.66
CA HIS A 74 -4.00 4.52 0.08
C HIS A 74 -4.38 4.04 -1.32
N LEU A 75 -4.00 4.84 -2.31
CA LEU A 75 -4.41 4.69 -3.70
C LEU A 75 -3.50 3.71 -4.45
N ALA A 76 -4.10 2.89 -5.32
CA ALA A 76 -3.44 1.80 -6.02
C ALA A 76 -2.61 0.92 -5.07
N CYS A 77 -3.23 0.57 -3.93
CA CYS A 77 -2.58 -0.04 -2.77
C CYS A 77 -1.93 -1.41 -3.09
N GLY A 78 -2.39 -2.09 -4.12
CA GLY A 78 -1.89 -3.40 -4.48
C GLY A 78 -1.91 -4.37 -3.30
N LEU A 79 -0.80 -5.04 -3.11
CA LEU A 79 -0.55 -5.86 -1.93
C LEU A 79 0.40 -5.15 -0.92
N ASP A 80 0.48 -3.82 -0.93
CA ASP A 80 1.27 -3.10 0.06
C ASP A 80 0.68 -3.28 1.47
N THR A 81 1.53 -3.55 2.42
CA THR A 81 1.19 -3.85 3.80
C THR A 81 1.43 -2.66 4.74
N ARG A 82 1.47 -1.44 4.19
CA ARG A 82 1.75 -0.20 4.92
C ARG A 82 0.90 -0.03 6.16
N ILE A 83 -0.40 -0.30 6.08
CA ILE A 83 -1.31 -0.21 7.22
C ILE A 83 -0.86 -1.10 8.40
N PHE A 84 -0.27 -2.27 8.12
CA PHE A 84 0.23 -3.17 9.17
C PHE A 84 1.58 -2.72 9.72
N ARG A 85 2.45 -2.13 8.88
CA ARG A 85 3.74 -1.61 9.33
C ARG A 85 3.60 -0.36 10.18
N ILE A 86 2.75 0.58 9.75
CA ILE A 86 2.47 1.82 10.48
C ILE A 86 1.63 1.56 11.72
N ASN A 87 0.70 0.61 11.64
CA ASN A 87 -0.23 0.23 12.70
C ASN A 87 -0.93 1.45 13.34
N PRO A 88 -1.67 2.24 12.55
CA PRO A 88 -2.31 3.44 13.04
C PRO A 88 -3.37 3.13 14.12
N PRO A 89 -3.69 4.08 15.02
CA PRO A 89 -4.74 3.92 16.01
C PRO A 89 -6.11 3.77 15.34
N GLU A 90 -7.08 3.19 16.05
CA GLU A 90 -8.44 2.95 15.55
C GLU A 90 -9.23 4.24 15.23
N THR A 91 -8.77 5.39 15.74
CA THR A 91 -9.33 6.70 15.40
C THR A 91 -9.03 7.14 13.96
N VAL A 92 -8.08 6.48 13.29
CA VAL A 92 -7.72 6.75 11.90
C VAL A 92 -8.62 5.93 10.98
N ARG A 93 -9.31 6.61 10.05
CA ARG A 93 -9.98 5.99 8.92
C ARG A 93 -8.94 5.66 7.86
N TRP A 94 -8.80 4.38 7.54
CA TRP A 94 -7.86 3.94 6.51
C TRP A 94 -8.61 3.25 5.36
N ILE A 95 -8.39 3.73 4.14
CA ILE A 95 -9.09 3.23 2.95
C ILE A 95 -8.06 2.82 1.90
N ASP A 96 -7.99 1.52 1.64
CA ASP A 96 -7.22 0.95 0.54
C ASP A 96 -8.07 0.92 -0.73
N VAL A 97 -7.58 1.53 -1.82
CA VAL A 97 -8.28 1.58 -3.11
C VAL A 97 -7.43 0.93 -4.18
N ASP A 98 -7.99 -0.03 -4.90
CA ASP A 98 -7.38 -0.65 -6.09
C ASP A 98 -8.47 -1.37 -6.89
N TYR A 99 -8.13 -1.88 -8.06
CA TYR A 99 -9.07 -2.65 -8.88
C TYR A 99 -9.71 -3.81 -8.10
N PRO A 100 -10.96 -4.20 -8.43
CA PRO A 100 -11.72 -5.20 -7.68
C PRO A 100 -11.01 -6.55 -7.51
N ASP A 101 -10.30 -7.01 -8.55
CA ASP A 101 -9.51 -8.25 -8.53
C ASP A 101 -8.31 -8.17 -7.59
N ILE A 102 -7.66 -7.00 -7.51
CA ILE A 102 -6.55 -6.74 -6.59
C ILE A 102 -7.06 -6.69 -5.14
N ILE A 103 -8.19 -6.05 -4.90
CA ILE A 103 -8.81 -6.03 -3.58
C ILE A 103 -9.23 -7.45 -3.14
N ALA A 104 -9.78 -8.27 -4.04
CA ALA A 104 -10.10 -9.66 -3.74
C ALA A 104 -8.83 -10.46 -3.35
N LEU A 105 -7.75 -10.30 -4.11
CA LEU A 105 -6.46 -10.92 -3.80
C LEU A 105 -5.89 -10.44 -2.47
N ARG A 106 -5.99 -9.15 -2.18
CA ARG A 106 -5.56 -8.54 -0.93
C ARG A 106 -6.29 -9.15 0.27
N ARG A 107 -7.61 -9.30 0.19
CA ARG A 107 -8.43 -9.97 1.22
C ARG A 107 -8.03 -11.43 1.45
N ALA A 108 -7.67 -12.15 0.38
CA ALA A 108 -7.26 -13.54 0.48
C ALA A 108 -5.88 -13.74 1.12
N LEU A 109 -4.96 -12.79 0.94
CA LEU A 109 -3.55 -12.94 1.30
C LEU A 109 -3.15 -12.23 2.60
N LEU A 110 -3.81 -11.13 2.94
CA LEU A 110 -3.48 -10.32 4.11
C LEU A 110 -4.44 -10.59 5.27
N PRO A 111 -4.00 -10.40 6.52
CA PRO A 111 -4.88 -10.59 7.66
C PRO A 111 -5.99 -9.53 7.69
N GLU A 112 -7.09 -9.87 8.34
CA GLU A 112 -8.13 -8.91 8.68
C GLU A 112 -7.58 -7.89 9.68
N ARG A 113 -8.11 -6.67 9.61
CA ARG A 113 -7.79 -5.59 10.54
C ARG A 113 -9.09 -4.97 11.06
N GLY A 114 -9.13 -4.73 12.37
CA GLY A 114 -10.19 -3.98 13.02
C GLY A 114 -10.08 -2.46 12.79
N GLY A 115 -10.97 -1.70 13.46
CA GLY A 115 -11.05 -0.25 13.36
C GLY A 115 -11.79 0.22 12.10
N ASP A 116 -11.67 1.51 11.75
CA ASP A 116 -12.28 2.09 10.53
C ASP A 116 -11.37 1.82 9.30
N TYR A 117 -11.18 0.52 9.01
CA TYR A 117 -10.43 0.05 7.85
C TYR A 117 -11.35 -0.47 6.75
N ARG A 118 -11.19 0.05 5.54
CA ARG A 118 -12.00 -0.31 4.37
C ARG A 118 -11.14 -0.64 3.17
N MET A 119 -11.64 -1.52 2.32
CA MET A 119 -11.05 -1.85 1.02
C MET A 119 -12.10 -1.57 -0.06
N VAL A 120 -11.78 -0.67 -0.98
CA VAL A 120 -12.65 -0.23 -2.08
C VAL A 120 -12.12 -0.78 -3.40
N GLY A 121 -12.94 -1.57 -4.09
CA GLY A 121 -12.63 -2.11 -5.41
C GLY A 121 -13.09 -1.16 -6.50
N SER A 122 -12.21 -0.23 -6.90
CA SER A 122 -12.49 0.76 -7.97
C SER A 122 -11.20 1.18 -8.65
N SER A 123 -11.30 1.76 -9.85
CA SER A 123 -10.20 2.55 -10.41
C SER A 123 -10.02 3.82 -9.58
N VAL A 124 -8.76 4.20 -9.32
CA VAL A 124 -8.47 5.48 -8.64
C VAL A 124 -8.88 6.70 -9.46
N THR A 125 -9.10 6.52 -10.77
CA THR A 125 -9.56 7.56 -11.71
C THR A 125 -11.09 7.67 -11.80
N GLU A 126 -11.83 6.78 -11.13
CA GLU A 126 -13.29 6.86 -11.01
C GLU A 126 -13.64 7.67 -9.76
N GLU A 127 -14.35 8.79 -9.91
CA GLU A 127 -14.65 9.69 -8.77
C GLU A 127 -15.71 9.12 -7.83
N ALA A 128 -16.59 8.23 -8.32
CA ALA A 128 -17.74 7.73 -7.56
C ALA A 128 -17.40 7.10 -6.19
N TRP A 129 -16.21 6.51 -6.02
CA TRP A 129 -15.80 5.95 -4.73
C TRP A 129 -15.50 7.01 -3.66
N LEU A 130 -15.25 8.28 -4.07
CA LEU A 130 -15.04 9.40 -3.16
C LEU A 130 -16.32 9.85 -2.45
N ASP A 131 -17.49 9.65 -3.08
CA ASP A 131 -18.78 10.09 -2.54
C ASP A 131 -19.11 9.43 -1.19
N ASP A 132 -18.58 8.22 -0.96
CA ASP A 132 -18.76 7.47 0.29
C ASP A 132 -17.74 7.83 1.39
N ILE A 133 -16.83 8.77 1.11
CA ILE A 133 -15.77 9.18 2.04
C ILE A 133 -16.10 10.52 2.66
N PRO A 134 -16.45 10.57 3.96
CA PRO A 134 -16.75 11.83 4.62
C PRO A 134 -15.53 12.76 4.65
N ALA A 135 -15.71 14.02 4.23
CA ALA A 135 -14.70 15.09 4.30
C ALA A 135 -14.70 15.77 5.67
N ASP A 136 -14.73 14.98 6.76
CA ASP A 136 -14.94 15.41 8.13
C ASP A 136 -13.63 15.60 8.93
N ARG A 137 -12.49 15.23 8.35
CA ARG A 137 -11.19 15.26 9.01
C ARG A 137 -10.04 15.47 8.03
N PRO A 138 -8.81 15.84 8.50
CA PRO A 138 -7.62 15.93 7.67
C PRO A 138 -7.39 14.62 6.89
N THR A 139 -7.11 14.75 5.59
CA THR A 139 -6.96 13.59 4.70
C THR A 139 -5.58 13.57 4.07
N LEU A 140 -4.93 12.42 4.11
CA LEU A 140 -3.68 12.12 3.42
C LEU A 140 -3.94 11.15 2.28
N ALA A 141 -3.61 11.53 1.06
CA ALA A 141 -3.49 10.57 -0.05
C ALA A 141 -2.07 10.05 -0.13
N VAL A 142 -1.90 8.73 -0.06
CA VAL A 142 -0.61 8.06 -0.22
C VAL A 142 -0.69 7.02 -1.33
N PHE A 143 0.29 7.09 -2.24
CA PHE A 143 0.39 6.15 -3.35
C PHE A 143 1.84 5.91 -3.75
N GLU A 144 2.11 4.74 -4.30
CA GLU A 144 3.44 4.33 -4.74
C GLU A 144 3.36 3.63 -6.09
N GLY A 145 4.11 4.14 -7.08
CA GLY A 145 4.16 3.53 -8.41
C GLY A 145 2.84 3.65 -9.19
N LEU A 146 2.09 4.74 -9.03
CA LEU A 146 0.81 5.00 -9.69
C LEU A 146 0.96 5.94 -10.89
N THR A 147 1.50 7.14 -10.66
CA THR A 147 1.43 8.25 -11.63
C THR A 147 2.07 7.96 -12.99
N MET A 148 3.05 7.08 -13.04
CA MET A 148 3.70 6.67 -14.27
C MET A 148 2.81 5.83 -15.21
N TYR A 149 1.68 5.35 -14.73
CA TYR A 149 0.71 4.56 -15.48
C TYR A 149 -0.54 5.35 -15.86
N LEU A 150 -0.67 6.58 -15.37
CA LEU A 150 -1.78 7.49 -15.70
C LEU A 150 -1.46 8.27 -16.97
N THR A 151 -2.47 8.49 -17.80
CA THR A 151 -2.40 9.49 -18.87
C THR A 151 -2.39 10.89 -18.25
N GLN A 152 -2.02 11.91 -19.03
CA GLN A 152 -2.05 13.28 -18.56
C GLN A 152 -3.45 13.71 -18.10
N ALA A 153 -4.49 13.28 -18.80
CA ALA A 153 -5.88 13.59 -18.44
C ALA A 153 -6.27 12.95 -17.09
N GLU A 154 -5.95 11.67 -16.90
CA GLU A 154 -6.21 10.94 -15.65
C GLU A 154 -5.42 11.46 -14.45
N GLY A 155 -4.26 12.05 -14.68
CA GLY A 155 -3.46 12.64 -13.62
C GLY A 155 -3.87 14.08 -13.27
N GLN A 156 -4.80 14.67 -13.99
CA GLN A 156 -5.33 16.02 -13.80
C GLN A 156 -6.79 16.04 -13.30
N SER A 157 -7.47 14.90 -13.37
CA SER A 157 -8.77 14.70 -12.74
C SER A 157 -8.61 14.49 -11.25
#